data_0100fe01230df663b68a1b499ae6fe3f
#
_entry.id   0100fe01230df663b68a1b499ae6fe3f
#
_cell.length_a   1.000
_cell.length_b   1.000
_cell.length_c   1.000
_cell.angle_alpha   90.00
_cell.angle_beta   90.00
_cell.angle_gamma   90.00
#
_symmetry.space_group_name_H-M   'P 1'
#
loop_
_entity.id
_entity.type
_entity.pdbx_description
1 polymer ?
#
loop_
_entity_poly.entity_id
_entity_poly.type
_entity_poly.pdbx_seq_one_letter_code
_entity_poly.pdbx_strand_id
1 'polypeptide(L)'
;ISEVAKHNFVNKVFLKYFLYFNKIKTFKSGEYDIYGKPMSEIIFDMNEGNTITHKILINEGTNIYDLNNLINDSMLVNDCQFLSCIKTDFNFKEGILYPDTYFYKKGNLASNILQKSHDRLKKYLDELKYSQNNNNNLDINEILILSSIVEKEAGNNNEKKLIAGVFLNRLEKNMRLQADPTIIYGLLPNFDGDIKKSNILDRNNKYNTYMINGLPPSPIAISSISSIDAVFNGKPGKF
;
A
#
# COMPACT_ATOMS: atom_id res chain seq x y z
N ILE A 1 -15.73 -32.04 9.27
CA ILE A 1 -16.95 -32.81 9.63
C ILE A 1 -16.71 -33.66 10.89
N SER A 2 -15.53 -34.28 11.06
CA SER A 2 -15.22 -35.11 12.23
C SER A 2 -15.18 -34.35 13.56
N GLU A 3 -14.86 -33.09 13.55
CA GLU A 3 -14.79 -32.25 14.77
C GLU A 3 -16.14 -31.65 15.17
N VAL A 4 -16.99 -31.31 14.22
CA VAL A 4 -18.35 -30.79 14.47
C VAL A 4 -19.31 -31.89 14.96
N ALA A 5 -19.03 -33.14 14.66
CA ALA A 5 -19.91 -34.25 14.97
C ALA A 5 -19.37 -35.21 16.05
N LYS A 6 -18.45 -34.74 16.91
CA LYS A 6 -17.67 -35.59 17.83
C LYS A 6 -18.48 -36.42 18.86
N HIS A 7 -19.76 -36.13 19.12
CA HIS A 7 -20.39 -36.67 20.34
C HIS A 7 -21.77 -37.34 20.23
N ASN A 8 -22.38 -37.50 19.04
CA ASN A 8 -23.63 -38.29 18.97
C ASN A 8 -23.87 -38.93 17.59
N PHE A 9 -24.12 -40.26 17.59
CA PHE A 9 -24.49 -41.03 16.39
C PHE A 9 -25.73 -40.45 15.71
N VAL A 10 -26.73 -39.98 16.47
CA VAL A 10 -27.95 -39.32 15.98
C VAL A 10 -27.65 -38.09 15.17
N ASN A 11 -26.70 -37.28 15.61
CA ASN A 11 -26.30 -36.06 14.89
C ASN A 11 -25.63 -36.34 13.53
N LYS A 12 -24.88 -37.47 13.42
CA LYS A 12 -24.25 -37.88 12.17
C LYS A 12 -25.28 -38.35 11.13
N VAL A 13 -26.27 -39.09 11.58
CA VAL A 13 -27.36 -39.58 10.72
C VAL A 13 -28.22 -38.43 10.25
N PHE A 14 -28.63 -37.54 11.17
CA PHE A 14 -29.40 -36.34 10.83
C PHE A 14 -28.63 -35.44 9.85
N LEU A 15 -27.34 -35.22 10.06
CA LEU A 15 -26.51 -34.41 9.16
C LEU A 15 -26.45 -35.00 7.75
N LYS A 16 -26.31 -36.35 7.62
CA LYS A 16 -26.32 -37.02 6.31
C LYS A 16 -27.65 -36.81 5.57
N TYR A 17 -28.78 -36.97 6.27
CA TYR A 17 -30.09 -36.74 5.67
C TYR A 17 -30.26 -35.28 5.28
N PHE A 18 -29.86 -34.33 6.14
CA PHE A 18 -29.94 -32.90 5.86
C PHE A 18 -29.15 -32.53 4.60
N LEU A 19 -27.90 -33.01 4.47
CA LEU A 19 -27.05 -32.77 3.31
C LEU A 19 -27.65 -33.38 2.04
N TYR A 20 -28.21 -34.60 2.14
CA TYR A 20 -28.83 -35.28 1.02
C TYR A 20 -30.06 -34.54 0.50
N PHE A 21 -31.00 -34.21 1.38
CA PHE A 21 -32.24 -33.50 1.02
C PHE A 21 -31.94 -32.08 0.44
N ASN A 22 -30.95 -31.38 0.98
CA ASN A 22 -30.55 -30.04 0.48
C ASN A 22 -29.56 -30.11 -0.69
N LYS A 23 -29.25 -31.33 -1.21
CA LYS A 23 -28.31 -31.53 -2.33
C LYS A 23 -26.93 -30.95 -2.12
N ILE A 24 -26.47 -30.82 -0.86
CA ILE A 24 -25.17 -30.28 -0.50
C ILE A 24 -24.11 -31.37 -0.70
N LYS A 25 -23.21 -31.16 -1.66
CA LYS A 25 -22.19 -32.15 -2.02
C LYS A 25 -20.78 -31.72 -1.61
N THR A 26 -20.54 -30.43 -1.52
CA THR A 26 -19.20 -29.86 -1.30
C THR A 26 -19.26 -28.72 -0.28
N PHE A 27 -18.16 -28.57 0.44
CA PHE A 27 -17.92 -27.42 1.30
C PHE A 27 -16.71 -26.65 0.76
N LYS A 28 -16.86 -25.34 0.67
CA LYS A 28 -15.74 -24.47 0.30
C LYS A 28 -14.89 -24.21 1.53
N SER A 29 -13.57 -24.25 1.37
CA SER A 29 -12.65 -23.89 2.45
C SER A 29 -12.67 -22.40 2.70
N GLY A 30 -12.51 -21.98 3.97
CA GLY A 30 -12.48 -20.57 4.33
C GLY A 30 -12.80 -20.37 5.80
N GLU A 31 -12.84 -19.12 6.21
CA GLU A 31 -13.24 -18.68 7.53
C GLU A 31 -14.72 -18.29 7.52
N TYR A 32 -15.50 -18.85 8.44
CA TYR A 32 -16.93 -18.65 8.51
C TYR A 32 -17.33 -18.06 9.85
N ASP A 33 -18.25 -17.10 9.83
CA ASP A 33 -18.89 -16.64 11.05
C ASP A 33 -19.93 -17.66 11.52
N ILE A 34 -19.67 -18.23 12.69
CA ILE A 34 -20.53 -19.24 13.32
C ILE A 34 -21.26 -18.70 14.55
N TYR A 35 -20.98 -17.46 14.97
CA TYR A 35 -21.53 -16.92 16.20
C TYR A 35 -23.03 -16.64 16.07
N GLY A 36 -23.81 -17.23 16.97
CA GLY A 36 -25.27 -17.06 17.02
C GLY A 36 -26.05 -17.68 15.87
N LYS A 37 -25.40 -18.42 14.94
CA LYS A 37 -26.04 -19.03 13.78
C LYS A 37 -26.46 -20.50 14.07
N PRO A 38 -27.63 -20.92 13.59
CA PRO A 38 -28.00 -22.33 13.62
C PRO A 38 -27.11 -23.15 12.68
N MET A 39 -26.92 -24.44 13.00
CA MET A 39 -26.05 -25.35 12.22
C MET A 39 -26.44 -25.42 10.74
N SER A 40 -27.73 -25.34 10.41
CA SER A 40 -28.20 -25.34 9.03
C SER A 40 -27.69 -24.16 8.22
N GLU A 41 -27.68 -22.97 8.79
CA GLU A 41 -27.14 -21.74 8.16
C GLU A 41 -25.63 -21.82 7.95
N ILE A 42 -24.89 -22.30 8.96
CA ILE A 42 -23.45 -22.53 8.84
C ILE A 42 -23.14 -23.49 7.68
N ILE A 43 -23.90 -24.57 7.56
CA ILE A 43 -23.73 -25.56 6.48
C ILE A 43 -24.02 -24.93 5.11
N PHE A 44 -25.04 -24.09 4.99
CA PHE A 44 -25.33 -23.36 3.76
C PHE A 44 -24.23 -22.36 3.43
N ASP A 45 -23.77 -21.57 4.40
CA ASP A 45 -22.65 -20.64 4.21
C ASP A 45 -21.39 -21.37 3.70
N MET A 46 -21.10 -22.54 4.28
CA MET A 46 -19.97 -23.38 3.82
C MET A 46 -20.16 -23.94 2.41
N ASN A 47 -21.38 -24.28 2.03
CA ASN A 47 -21.69 -24.76 0.68
C ASN A 47 -21.61 -23.64 -0.36
N GLU A 48 -22.16 -22.48 -0.05
CA GLU A 48 -22.16 -21.29 -0.91
C GLU A 48 -20.79 -20.58 -0.93
N GLY A 49 -20.01 -20.72 0.16
CA GLY A 49 -18.71 -20.07 0.34
C GLY A 49 -18.84 -18.63 0.82
N ASN A 50 -19.83 -18.35 1.67
CA ASN A 50 -20.04 -17.07 2.33
C ASN A 50 -19.01 -16.88 3.45
N THR A 51 -17.73 -16.75 3.07
CA THR A 51 -16.60 -16.60 3.98
C THR A 51 -16.46 -15.17 4.46
N ILE A 52 -15.87 -15.00 5.65
CA ILE A 52 -15.52 -13.69 6.22
C ILE A 52 -14.59 -12.96 5.25
N THR A 53 -14.91 -11.69 5.00
CA THR A 53 -14.09 -10.80 4.21
C THR A 53 -13.34 -9.84 5.13
N HIS A 54 -12.02 -9.87 5.06
CA HIS A 54 -11.13 -8.95 5.75
C HIS A 54 -10.79 -7.77 4.85
N LYS A 55 -10.26 -6.71 5.44
CA LYS A 55 -9.76 -5.55 4.71
C LYS A 55 -8.36 -5.18 5.19
N ILE A 56 -7.53 -4.72 4.27
CA ILE A 56 -6.26 -4.07 4.55
C ILE A 56 -6.29 -2.67 3.94
N LEU A 57 -5.94 -1.67 4.72
CA LEU A 57 -5.89 -0.29 4.29
C LEU A 57 -4.43 0.08 4.04
N ILE A 58 -4.07 0.32 2.79
CA ILE A 58 -2.79 0.86 2.38
C ILE A 58 -2.93 2.38 2.38
N ASN A 59 -2.41 3.04 3.42
CA ASN A 59 -2.50 4.48 3.59
C ASN A 59 -1.48 5.22 2.75
N GLU A 60 -1.82 6.45 2.41
CA GLU A 60 -0.86 7.44 1.93
C GLU A 60 0.21 7.70 3.01
N GLY A 61 1.43 8.00 2.58
CA GLY A 61 2.56 8.24 3.48
C GLY A 61 3.16 6.98 4.12
N THR A 62 2.60 5.79 3.87
CA THR A 62 3.16 4.51 4.32
C THR A 62 4.43 4.19 3.53
N ASN A 63 5.52 3.85 4.21
CA ASN A 63 6.75 3.37 3.58
C ASN A 63 6.78 1.84 3.52
N ILE A 64 7.76 1.29 2.82
CA ILE A 64 7.88 -0.16 2.59
C ILE A 64 8.08 -0.97 3.88
N TYR A 65 8.70 -0.40 4.92
CA TYR A 65 8.89 -1.06 6.22
C TYR A 65 7.57 -1.16 6.97
N ASP A 66 6.83 -0.05 7.07
CA ASP A 66 5.52 0.00 7.70
C ASP A 66 4.50 -0.87 6.97
N LEU A 67 4.56 -0.88 5.63
CA LEU A 67 3.74 -1.75 4.80
C LEU A 67 4.02 -3.23 5.08
N ASN A 68 5.30 -3.61 5.19
CA ASN A 68 5.67 -4.99 5.47
C ASN A 68 5.17 -5.45 6.85
N ASN A 69 5.21 -4.58 7.86
CA ASN A 69 4.63 -4.83 9.18
C ASN A 69 3.11 -4.97 9.10
N LEU A 70 2.43 -4.06 8.40
CA LEU A 70 0.99 -4.09 8.19
C LEU A 70 0.52 -5.41 7.54
N ILE A 71 1.28 -5.93 6.58
CA ILE A 71 0.98 -7.21 5.94
C ILE A 71 1.20 -8.37 6.91
N ASN A 72 2.29 -8.36 7.70
CA ASN A 72 2.57 -9.41 8.68
C ASN A 72 1.52 -9.48 9.78
N ASP A 73 0.94 -8.35 10.17
CA ASP A 73 -0.12 -8.25 11.19
C ASP A 73 -1.51 -8.61 10.64
N SER A 74 -1.63 -8.81 9.33
CA SER A 74 -2.89 -9.15 8.66
C SER A 74 -3.14 -10.66 8.62
N MET A 75 -4.31 -11.07 8.10
CA MET A 75 -4.64 -12.48 7.83
C MET A 75 -4.17 -12.95 6.44
N LEU A 76 -3.36 -12.15 5.76
CA LEU A 76 -2.71 -12.51 4.49
C LEU A 76 -1.52 -13.45 4.76
N VAL A 77 -1.20 -14.27 3.77
CA VAL A 77 0.09 -14.96 3.72
C VAL A 77 1.10 -14.02 3.08
N ASN A 78 2.10 -13.58 3.86
CA ASN A 78 3.13 -12.70 3.33
C ASN A 78 4.16 -13.46 2.50
N ASP A 79 3.88 -13.59 1.22
CA ASP A 79 4.75 -14.17 0.18
C ASP A 79 5.53 -13.11 -0.61
N CYS A 80 5.49 -11.84 -0.14
CA CYS A 80 5.98 -10.68 -0.87
C CYS A 80 6.67 -9.65 0.02
N GLN A 81 7.64 -10.08 0.80
CA GLN A 81 8.39 -9.19 1.69
C GLN A 81 9.03 -8.03 0.92
N PHE A 82 8.87 -6.82 1.43
CA PHE A 82 9.43 -5.59 0.84
C PHE A 82 9.14 -5.46 -0.66
N LEU A 83 7.93 -5.84 -1.09
CA LEU A 83 7.48 -5.79 -2.49
C LEU A 83 8.38 -6.57 -3.47
N SER A 84 9.11 -7.58 -2.99
CA SER A 84 10.04 -8.38 -3.80
C SER A 84 9.34 -9.12 -4.95
N CYS A 85 8.09 -9.51 -4.76
CA CYS A 85 7.29 -10.26 -5.74
C CYS A 85 6.73 -9.38 -6.87
N ILE A 86 6.67 -8.04 -6.70
CA ILE A 86 6.00 -7.13 -7.64
C ILE A 86 6.81 -7.02 -8.94
N LYS A 87 6.15 -7.30 -10.05
CA LYS A 87 6.69 -7.07 -11.38
C LYS A 87 6.48 -5.61 -11.76
N THR A 88 7.54 -4.85 -11.92
CA THR A 88 7.50 -3.42 -12.19
C THR A 88 8.61 -3.00 -13.13
N ASP A 89 8.35 -1.98 -13.94
CA ASP A 89 9.31 -1.32 -14.81
C ASP A 89 10.09 -0.21 -14.07
N PHE A 90 9.70 0.11 -12.82
CA PHE A 90 10.42 1.10 -12.00
C PHE A 90 11.74 0.54 -11.47
N ASN A 91 12.76 1.41 -11.34
CA ASN A 91 14.06 1.06 -10.79
C ASN A 91 14.05 0.92 -9.26
N PHE A 92 12.89 1.09 -8.62
CA PHE A 92 12.70 1.07 -7.17
C PHE A 92 11.44 0.27 -6.81
N LYS A 93 11.32 -0.08 -5.53
CA LYS A 93 10.15 -0.79 -4.96
C LYS A 93 9.32 0.09 -4.02
N GLU A 94 9.89 1.18 -3.49
CA GLU A 94 9.18 2.11 -2.64
C GLU A 94 8.18 2.95 -3.45
N GLY A 95 7.00 3.26 -2.86
CA GLY A 95 6.04 4.20 -3.41
C GLY A 95 5.28 3.73 -4.66
N ILE A 96 5.37 2.45 -5.02
CA ILE A 96 4.81 1.90 -6.28
C ILE A 96 3.39 1.33 -6.14
N LEU A 97 2.69 1.63 -5.06
CA LEU A 97 1.34 1.13 -4.78
C LEU A 97 0.31 2.26 -4.80
N TYR A 98 -0.91 1.91 -5.20
CA TYR A 98 -2.07 2.80 -5.12
C TYR A 98 -2.67 2.73 -3.72
N PRO A 99 -2.74 3.85 -2.95
CA PRO A 99 -3.33 3.85 -1.62
C PRO A 99 -4.85 3.65 -1.71
N ASP A 100 -5.34 2.60 -1.06
CA ASP A 100 -6.78 2.31 -0.95
C ASP A 100 -7.03 1.17 0.07
N THR A 101 -8.31 0.87 0.30
CA THR A 101 -8.76 -0.30 1.05
C THR A 101 -8.91 -1.50 0.11
N TYR A 102 -8.20 -2.57 0.44
CA TYR A 102 -8.25 -3.83 -0.31
C TYR A 102 -8.93 -4.91 0.51
N PHE A 103 -9.90 -5.59 -0.11
CA PHE A 103 -10.64 -6.68 0.51
C PHE A 103 -10.01 -8.03 0.15
N TYR A 104 -9.95 -8.94 1.14
CA TYR A 104 -9.35 -10.24 0.97
C TYR A 104 -9.97 -11.29 1.90
N LYS A 105 -9.67 -12.56 1.66
CA LYS A 105 -10.06 -13.68 2.52
C LYS A 105 -8.84 -14.21 3.24
N LYS A 106 -9.02 -14.72 4.46
CA LYS A 106 -7.95 -15.32 5.25
C LYS A 106 -7.18 -16.34 4.42
N GLY A 107 -5.85 -16.25 4.47
CA GLY A 107 -4.96 -17.10 3.70
C GLY A 107 -4.76 -16.70 2.23
N ASN A 108 -5.36 -15.60 1.76
CA ASN A 108 -4.98 -15.05 0.46
C ASN A 108 -3.50 -14.61 0.49
N LEU A 109 -2.83 -14.73 -0.65
CA LEU A 109 -1.45 -14.28 -0.83
C LEU A 109 -1.40 -12.75 -0.87
N ALA A 110 -0.44 -12.16 -0.15
CA ALA A 110 -0.21 -10.72 -0.17
C ALA A 110 0.17 -10.24 -1.57
N SER A 111 0.96 -11.04 -2.32
CA SER A 111 1.37 -10.74 -3.70
C SER A 111 0.20 -10.39 -4.62
N ASN A 112 -0.95 -11.06 -4.50
CA ASN A 112 -2.11 -10.81 -5.34
C ASN A 112 -2.71 -9.41 -5.10
N ILE A 113 -2.75 -8.97 -3.84
CA ILE A 113 -3.30 -7.66 -3.47
C ILE A 113 -2.32 -6.55 -3.85
N LEU A 114 -1.05 -6.77 -3.55
CA LEU A 114 0.01 -5.81 -3.83
C LEU A 114 0.20 -5.60 -5.33
N GLN A 115 0.16 -6.69 -6.14
CA GLN A 115 0.21 -6.57 -7.60
C GLN A 115 -1.00 -5.80 -8.13
N LYS A 116 -2.22 -6.09 -7.63
CA LYS A 116 -3.43 -5.35 -8.01
C LYS A 116 -3.31 -3.86 -7.67
N SER A 117 -2.75 -3.53 -6.51
CA SER A 117 -2.50 -2.14 -6.10
C SER A 117 -1.49 -1.48 -7.03
N HIS A 118 -0.40 -2.16 -7.35
CA HIS A 118 0.61 -1.67 -8.29
C HIS A 118 0.03 -1.43 -9.69
N ASP A 119 -0.72 -2.40 -10.24
CA ASP A 119 -1.32 -2.29 -11.57
C ASP A 119 -2.30 -1.11 -11.64
N ARG A 120 -3.01 -0.83 -10.54
CA ARG A 120 -3.91 0.32 -10.44
C ARG A 120 -3.14 1.64 -10.46
N LEU A 121 -2.01 1.74 -9.75
CA LEU A 121 -1.14 2.91 -9.83
C LEU A 121 -0.59 3.09 -11.25
N LYS A 122 -0.08 2.02 -11.85
CA LYS A 122 0.46 2.05 -13.21
C LYS A 122 -0.59 2.57 -14.20
N LYS A 123 -1.81 2.05 -14.14
CA LYS A 123 -2.92 2.52 -14.98
C LYS A 123 -3.16 4.01 -14.82
N TYR A 124 -3.22 4.50 -13.59
CA TYR A 124 -3.40 5.92 -13.30
C TYR A 124 -2.25 6.78 -13.88
N LEU A 125 -1.00 6.35 -13.72
CA LEU A 125 0.16 7.06 -14.27
C LEU A 125 0.18 7.06 -15.79
N ASP A 126 -0.26 5.98 -16.43
CA ASP A 126 -0.40 5.92 -17.89
C ASP A 126 -1.48 6.88 -18.39
N GLU A 127 -2.61 7.00 -17.70
CA GLU A 127 -3.66 7.99 -17.99
C GLU A 127 -3.11 9.43 -17.89
N LEU A 128 -2.30 9.73 -16.86
CA LEU A 128 -1.64 11.03 -16.73
C LEU A 128 -0.70 11.33 -17.90
N LYS A 129 0.10 10.36 -18.34
CA LYS A 129 1.00 10.54 -19.51
C LYS A 129 0.24 10.94 -20.77
N TYR A 130 -0.94 10.34 -21.00
CA TYR A 130 -1.77 10.66 -22.18
C TYR A 130 -2.43 12.04 -22.09
N SER A 131 -2.61 12.60 -20.89
CA SER A 131 -3.29 13.90 -20.72
C SER A 131 -2.50 15.09 -21.23
N GLN A 132 -1.21 14.93 -21.57
CA GLN A 132 -0.29 15.97 -22.11
C GLN A 132 -0.22 17.28 -21.28
N ASN A 133 -0.70 17.24 -20.04
CA ASN A 133 -0.74 18.43 -19.17
C ASN A 133 0.47 18.51 -18.22
N ASN A 134 1.55 17.77 -18.51
CA ASN A 134 2.77 17.91 -17.70
C ASN A 134 3.33 19.32 -17.87
N ASN A 135 3.27 20.11 -16.81
CA ASN A 135 3.72 21.50 -16.79
C ASN A 135 5.19 21.66 -16.34
N ASN A 136 5.87 20.55 -16.07
CA ASN A 136 7.28 20.49 -15.67
C ASN A 136 8.01 19.42 -16.50
N ASN A 137 9.34 19.42 -16.44
CA ASN A 137 10.17 18.53 -17.24
C ASN A 137 10.48 17.19 -16.55
N LEU A 138 9.77 16.85 -15.47
CA LEU A 138 10.01 15.61 -14.72
C LEU A 138 9.43 14.40 -15.45
N ASP A 139 10.18 13.30 -15.44
CA ASP A 139 9.65 12.01 -15.86
C ASP A 139 8.75 11.39 -14.77
N ILE A 140 8.11 10.25 -15.07
CA ILE A 140 7.19 9.60 -14.14
C ILE A 140 7.88 9.10 -12.87
N ASN A 141 9.15 8.67 -12.95
CA ASN A 141 9.90 8.24 -11.77
C ASN A 141 10.16 9.45 -10.86
N GLU A 142 10.61 10.56 -11.45
CA GLU A 142 10.86 11.80 -10.75
C GLU A 142 9.58 12.38 -10.13
N ILE A 143 8.44 12.29 -10.84
CA ILE A 143 7.13 12.68 -10.31
C ILE A 143 6.77 11.85 -9.09
N LEU A 144 6.92 10.53 -9.12
CA LEU A 144 6.64 9.66 -7.96
C LEU A 144 7.57 9.97 -6.78
N ILE A 145 8.86 10.18 -7.05
CA ILE A 145 9.83 10.53 -6.02
C ILE A 145 9.45 11.85 -5.35
N LEU A 146 9.21 12.89 -6.12
CA LEU A 146 8.87 14.21 -5.58
C LEU A 146 7.50 14.19 -4.88
N SER A 147 6.51 13.45 -5.42
CA SER A 147 5.19 13.31 -4.82
C SER A 147 5.24 12.67 -3.44
N SER A 148 6.15 11.71 -3.23
CA SER A 148 6.32 11.07 -1.92
C SER A 148 6.90 12.03 -0.87
N ILE A 149 7.73 12.98 -1.29
CA ILE A 149 8.26 14.04 -0.42
C ILE A 149 7.15 15.03 -0.10
N VAL A 150 6.39 15.47 -1.11
CA VAL A 150 5.21 16.34 -0.92
C VAL A 150 4.20 15.70 0.02
N GLU A 151 3.94 14.39 -0.12
CA GLU A 151 3.03 13.65 0.76
C GLU A 151 3.45 13.70 2.23
N LYS A 152 4.75 13.59 2.49
CA LYS A 152 5.30 13.58 3.87
C LYS A 152 5.46 14.96 4.48
N GLU A 153 5.54 16.03 3.67
CA GLU A 153 5.68 17.41 4.12
C GLU A 153 4.32 18.09 4.34
N ALA A 154 3.31 17.74 3.54
CA ALA A 154 2.01 18.41 3.59
C ALA A 154 1.20 17.99 4.82
N GLY A 155 0.76 18.94 5.62
CA GLY A 155 -0.16 18.72 6.73
C GLY A 155 -1.61 18.44 6.27
N ASN A 156 -1.96 18.92 5.06
CA ASN A 156 -3.29 18.72 4.46
C ASN A 156 -3.23 18.85 2.93
N ASN A 157 -4.34 18.45 2.27
CA ASN A 157 -4.41 18.44 0.80
C ASN A 157 -4.27 19.85 0.16
N ASN A 158 -4.65 20.92 0.86
CA ASN A 158 -4.59 22.27 0.30
C ASN A 158 -3.14 22.79 0.17
N GLU A 159 -2.25 22.29 1.01
CA GLU A 159 -0.83 22.68 1.01
C GLU A 159 -0.03 21.98 -0.08
N LYS A 160 -0.48 20.81 -0.57
CA LYS A 160 0.27 19.97 -1.51
C LYS A 160 0.72 20.71 -2.77
N LYS A 161 -0.17 21.54 -3.36
CA LYS A 161 0.16 22.33 -4.56
C LYS A 161 1.23 23.38 -4.28
N LEU A 162 1.17 24.03 -3.12
CA LEU A 162 2.14 25.04 -2.72
C LEU A 162 3.51 24.38 -2.48
N ILE A 163 3.55 23.31 -1.72
CA ILE A 163 4.78 22.56 -1.41
C ILE A 163 5.41 22.00 -2.69
N ALA A 164 4.59 21.41 -3.58
CA ALA A 164 5.07 20.94 -4.88
C ALA A 164 5.70 22.07 -5.69
N GLY A 165 5.06 23.25 -5.74
CA GLY A 165 5.61 24.43 -6.42
C GLY A 165 6.95 24.93 -5.84
N VAL A 166 7.11 24.87 -4.51
CA VAL A 166 8.38 25.20 -3.83
C VAL A 166 9.48 24.22 -4.25
N PHE A 167 9.21 22.92 -4.21
CA PHE A 167 10.21 21.91 -4.58
C PHE A 167 10.56 21.95 -6.07
N LEU A 168 9.57 22.12 -6.94
CA LEU A 168 9.80 22.29 -8.39
C LEU A 168 10.70 23.50 -8.66
N ASN A 169 10.46 24.64 -7.99
CA ASN A 169 11.30 25.83 -8.11
C ASN A 169 12.73 25.58 -7.59
N ARG A 170 12.91 24.79 -6.50
CA ARG A 170 14.25 24.42 -6.01
C ARG A 170 14.98 23.55 -7.03
N LEU A 171 14.29 22.56 -7.64
CA LEU A 171 14.88 21.70 -8.67
C LEU A 171 15.30 22.52 -9.90
N GLU A 172 14.43 23.41 -10.40
CA GLU A 172 14.74 24.28 -11.54
C GLU A 172 15.97 25.16 -11.28
N LYS A 173 16.14 25.64 -10.05
CA LYS A 173 17.28 26.47 -9.63
C LYS A 173 18.51 25.67 -9.16
N ASN A 174 18.51 24.34 -9.33
CA ASN A 174 19.56 23.47 -8.83
C ASN A 174 19.83 23.61 -7.31
N MET A 175 18.80 23.95 -6.53
CA MET A 175 18.85 24.03 -5.09
C MET A 175 18.55 22.67 -4.45
N ARG A 176 19.11 22.41 -3.29
CA ARG A 176 18.79 21.23 -2.47
C ARG A 176 17.35 21.31 -1.97
N LEU A 177 16.65 20.15 -1.92
CA LEU A 177 15.25 20.11 -1.47
C LEU A 177 15.11 20.38 0.03
N GLN A 178 16.06 19.92 0.86
CA GLN A 178 16.09 20.13 2.31
C GLN A 178 14.78 19.73 3.00
N ALA A 179 14.32 18.52 2.71
CA ALA A 179 13.11 17.91 3.27
C ALA A 179 13.47 16.91 4.36
N ASP A 180 13.04 17.17 5.60
CA ASP A 180 13.33 16.31 6.76
C ASP A 180 12.88 14.85 6.58
N PRO A 181 11.72 14.56 6.00
CA PRO A 181 11.27 13.18 5.77
C PRO A 181 12.26 12.33 4.98
N THR A 182 13.07 12.93 4.11
CA THR A 182 14.09 12.22 3.34
C THR A 182 15.25 11.75 4.21
N ILE A 183 15.63 12.53 5.24
CA ILE A 183 16.62 12.10 6.23
C ILE A 183 16.08 10.89 7.00
N ILE A 184 14.85 11.02 7.51
CA ILE A 184 14.16 9.97 8.31
C ILE A 184 14.12 8.66 7.52
N TYR A 185 13.69 8.71 6.27
CA TYR A 185 13.59 7.51 5.43
C TYR A 185 14.95 6.80 5.27
N GLY A 186 16.02 7.57 5.05
CA GLY A 186 17.37 7.00 4.91
C GLY A 186 17.96 6.43 6.22
N LEU A 187 17.33 6.71 7.36
CA LEU A 187 17.69 6.15 8.67
C LEU A 187 16.87 4.89 9.02
N LEU A 188 15.81 4.59 8.25
CA LEU A 188 15.00 3.40 8.50
C LEU A 188 15.80 2.11 8.25
N PRO A 189 15.48 1.02 9.01
CA PRO A 189 14.45 0.92 10.06
C PRO A 189 14.90 1.41 11.44
N ASN A 190 16.09 1.99 11.59
CA ASN A 190 16.73 2.28 12.89
C ASN A 190 16.54 3.74 13.36
N PHE A 191 15.57 4.46 12.81
CA PHE A 191 15.27 5.83 13.23
C PHE A 191 14.69 5.86 14.65
N ASP A 192 15.29 6.66 15.52
CA ASP A 192 14.97 6.74 16.96
C ASP A 192 13.92 7.81 17.33
N GLY A 193 13.35 8.49 16.32
CA GLY A 193 12.28 9.47 16.51
C GLY A 193 12.76 10.94 16.56
N ASP A 194 14.08 11.19 16.56
CA ASP A 194 14.65 12.54 16.58
C ASP A 194 15.73 12.73 15.51
N ILE A 195 15.67 13.87 14.81
CA ILE A 195 16.66 14.26 13.80
C ILE A 195 17.79 15.06 14.47
N LYS A 196 18.92 14.42 14.65
CA LYS A 196 20.12 15.04 15.22
C LYS A 196 20.88 15.86 14.16
N LYS A 197 21.67 16.84 14.60
CA LYS A 197 22.54 17.60 13.71
C LYS A 197 23.49 16.70 12.88
N SER A 198 23.96 15.60 13.46
CA SER A 198 24.76 14.59 12.75
C SER A 198 24.02 13.97 11.58
N ASN A 199 22.69 13.70 11.71
CA ASN A 199 21.86 13.14 10.63
C ASN A 199 21.71 14.15 9.48
N ILE A 200 21.51 15.45 9.80
CA ILE A 200 21.41 16.53 8.79
C ILE A 200 22.71 16.64 7.98
N LEU A 201 23.86 16.45 8.63
CA LEU A 201 25.19 16.58 8.01
C LEU A 201 25.71 15.26 7.43
N ASP A 202 24.96 14.16 7.53
CA ASP A 202 25.38 12.85 7.04
C ASP A 202 25.33 12.80 5.50
N ARG A 203 26.52 12.70 4.89
CA ARG A 203 26.69 12.55 3.45
C ARG A 203 26.55 11.11 2.96
N ASN A 204 26.57 10.12 3.88
CA ASN A 204 26.44 8.71 3.53
C ASN A 204 24.96 8.33 3.35
N ASN A 205 24.04 9.08 3.95
CA ASN A 205 22.62 8.90 3.73
C ASN A 205 22.23 9.39 2.33
N LYS A 206 22.04 8.46 1.40
CA LYS A 206 21.71 8.74 -0.02
C LYS A 206 20.36 9.44 -0.22
N TYR A 207 19.50 9.43 0.79
CA TYR A 207 18.21 10.12 0.76
C TYR A 207 18.29 11.53 1.32
N ASN A 208 19.36 11.90 2.01
CA ASN A 208 19.49 13.18 2.70
C ASN A 208 19.52 14.37 1.73
N THR A 209 18.38 14.97 1.47
CA THR A 209 18.23 16.12 0.56
C THR A 209 18.83 17.43 1.09
N TYR A 210 19.41 17.46 2.30
CA TYR A 210 20.29 18.53 2.77
C TYR A 210 21.71 18.38 2.22
N MET A 211 22.11 17.17 1.81
CA MET A 211 23.49 16.88 1.35
C MET A 211 23.57 16.55 -0.13
N ILE A 212 22.51 15.98 -0.73
CA ILE A 212 22.44 15.69 -2.15
C ILE A 212 21.78 16.83 -2.93
N ASN A 213 22.12 16.98 -4.20
CA ASN A 213 21.44 17.87 -5.14
C ASN A 213 20.39 17.05 -5.91
N GLY A 214 19.21 17.65 -6.17
CA GLY A 214 18.14 17.00 -6.89
C GLY A 214 17.33 16.03 -6.02
N LEU A 215 16.74 15.01 -6.67
CA LEU A 215 15.88 14.03 -6.06
C LEU A 215 16.66 12.88 -5.43
N PRO A 216 16.13 12.24 -4.37
CA PRO A 216 16.68 11.00 -3.84
C PRO A 216 16.49 9.83 -4.83
N PRO A 217 17.15 8.66 -4.58
CA PRO A 217 17.19 7.55 -5.55
C PRO A 217 15.84 6.84 -5.75
N SER A 218 14.89 7.00 -4.85
CA SER A 218 13.54 6.43 -4.94
C SER A 218 12.53 7.28 -4.16
N PRO A 219 11.22 7.05 -4.31
CA PRO A 219 10.23 7.54 -3.37
C PRO A 219 10.58 7.16 -1.92
N ILE A 220 10.00 7.86 -0.96
CA ILE A 220 10.17 7.62 0.49
C ILE A 220 8.88 7.11 1.16
N ALA A 221 7.79 7.10 0.43
CA ALA A 221 6.49 6.61 0.86
C ALA A 221 5.53 6.45 -0.32
N ILE A 222 4.40 5.81 -0.08
CA ILE A 222 3.26 5.76 -1.00
C ILE A 222 2.62 7.14 -1.04
N SER A 223 2.49 7.69 -2.25
CA SER A 223 1.87 9.00 -2.47
C SER A 223 0.36 8.87 -2.65
N SER A 224 -0.41 9.83 -2.13
CA SER A 224 -1.79 10.01 -2.55
C SER A 224 -1.87 10.50 -4.00
N ILE A 225 -3.02 10.29 -4.60
CA ILE A 225 -3.32 10.81 -5.95
C ILE A 225 -3.22 12.33 -5.99
N SER A 226 -3.68 13.01 -4.92
CA SER A 226 -3.58 14.47 -4.82
C SER A 226 -2.14 14.99 -4.77
N SER A 227 -1.19 14.23 -4.21
CA SER A 227 0.23 14.58 -4.23
C SER A 227 0.86 14.37 -5.61
N ILE A 228 0.49 13.28 -6.30
CA ILE A 228 0.93 13.02 -7.67
C ILE A 228 0.40 14.11 -8.60
N ASP A 229 -0.89 14.45 -8.49
CA ASP A 229 -1.50 15.52 -9.29
C ASP A 229 -0.88 16.90 -8.99
N ALA A 230 -0.56 17.17 -7.73
CA ALA A 230 0.06 18.44 -7.33
C ALA A 230 1.44 18.61 -7.98
N VAL A 231 2.22 17.53 -8.06
CA VAL A 231 3.52 17.54 -8.73
C VAL A 231 3.37 17.57 -10.25
N PHE A 232 2.55 16.69 -10.82
CA PHE A 232 2.37 16.58 -12.27
C PHE A 232 1.87 17.87 -12.91
N ASN A 233 0.87 18.52 -12.30
CA ASN A 233 0.29 19.79 -12.77
C ASN A 233 1.03 21.00 -12.20
N GLY A 234 2.03 20.79 -11.34
CA GLY A 234 2.77 21.85 -10.67
C GLY A 234 3.61 22.65 -11.64
N LYS A 235 3.78 23.93 -11.31
CA LYS A 235 4.71 24.83 -11.99
C LYS A 235 5.67 25.42 -10.95
N PRO A 236 6.95 25.67 -11.30
CA PRO A 236 7.84 26.42 -10.45
C PRO A 236 7.19 27.75 -10.07
N GLY A 237 6.95 27.97 -8.79
CA GLY A 237 6.29 29.16 -8.29
C GLY A 237 7.29 30.31 -8.05
N LYS A 238 6.88 31.56 -8.30
CA LYS A 238 7.53 32.73 -7.74
C LYS A 238 6.95 32.94 -6.33
N PHE A 239 7.73 32.64 -5.30
CA PHE A 239 7.39 32.87 -3.89
C PHE A 239 8.35 33.92 -3.34
#